data_7683fd0e1c51e41ec4ff5e5921168e56
#
_entry.id   7683fd0e1c51e41ec4ff5e5921168e56
#
_cell.length_a   1.000
_cell.length_b   1.000
_cell.length_c   1.000
_cell.angle_alpha   90.00
_cell.angle_beta   90.00
_cell.angle_gamma   90.00
#
_symmetry.space_group_name_H-M   'P 1'
#
loop_
_entity.id
_entity.type
_entity.pdbx_description
1 polymer ?
#
loop_
_entity_poly.entity_id
_entity_poly.type
_entity_poly.pdbx_seq_one_letter_code
_entity_poly.pdbx_strand_id
1 'polypeptide(L)'
;NDKINENCKKVLNGKHINRYSIQDSGMYIEYGPWLWNPRKSEIFEVSEKILVRQVGKHPICSYDNQRYYTLNTIYNVIITDCRFSTKYVLALLNSKIMQIIWKEIYPEQKDIFPRLKKEQLVEIPIPILDKEHQQKIEEIVDSIIEIKNSDSFADTSLLDNEIDNMVYELYGLTEEDISVVEGDKKIVSV
;
A
#
# COMPACT_ATOMS: atom_id res chain seq x y z
N ASN A 1 -20.05 -5.06 -15.58
CA ASN A 1 -20.58 -6.41 -15.79
C ASN A 1 -21.13 -6.89 -14.46
N ASP A 2 -22.42 -7.15 -14.39
CA ASP A 2 -23.09 -7.59 -13.19
C ASP A 2 -22.61 -8.99 -12.76
N LYS A 3 -22.70 -9.28 -11.46
CA LYS A 3 -22.42 -10.62 -10.94
C LYS A 3 -23.44 -11.60 -11.51
N ILE A 4 -22.99 -12.52 -12.35
CA ILE A 4 -23.88 -13.47 -13.08
C ILE A 4 -24.20 -14.69 -12.22
N ASN A 5 -23.25 -15.15 -11.38
CA ASN A 5 -23.40 -16.32 -10.50
C ASN A 5 -22.46 -16.24 -9.30
N GLU A 6 -22.51 -17.22 -8.40
CA GLU A 6 -21.69 -17.26 -7.18
C GLU A 6 -20.18 -17.47 -7.45
N ASN A 7 -19.81 -18.02 -8.60
CA ASN A 7 -18.42 -18.22 -9.00
C ASN A 7 -17.77 -16.91 -9.49
N CYS A 8 -18.58 -15.88 -9.75
CA CYS A 8 -18.07 -14.58 -10.14
C CYS A 8 -17.46 -13.86 -8.95
N LYS A 9 -16.18 -13.53 -9.08
CA LYS A 9 -15.38 -12.82 -8.08
C LYS A 9 -15.22 -11.36 -8.47
N LYS A 10 -15.37 -10.45 -7.52
CA LYS A 10 -15.13 -9.03 -7.74
C LYS A 10 -13.65 -8.81 -8.01
N VAL A 11 -13.32 -8.11 -9.10
CA VAL A 11 -11.94 -7.96 -9.58
C VAL A 11 -11.52 -6.50 -9.63
N LEU A 12 -10.28 -6.23 -9.23
CA LEU A 12 -9.67 -4.90 -9.23
C LEU A 12 -8.50 -4.86 -10.21
N ASN A 13 -8.24 -3.67 -10.75
CA ASN A 13 -6.98 -3.33 -11.40
C ASN A 13 -6.34 -2.11 -10.72
N GLY A 14 -5.10 -1.77 -11.09
CA GLY A 14 -4.30 -0.76 -10.40
C GLY A 14 -4.96 0.61 -10.28
N LYS A 15 -5.85 1.02 -11.21
CA LYS A 15 -6.53 2.33 -11.14
C LYS A 15 -7.52 2.44 -9.97
N HIS A 16 -7.97 1.29 -9.42
CA HIS A 16 -8.90 1.26 -8.29
C HIS A 16 -8.20 1.35 -6.94
N ILE A 17 -6.86 1.32 -6.92
CA ILE A 17 -6.07 1.39 -5.69
C ILE A 17 -5.58 2.81 -5.48
N ASN A 18 -5.96 3.39 -4.35
CA ASN A 18 -5.48 4.67 -3.84
C ASN A 18 -4.88 4.46 -2.44
N ARG A 19 -4.19 5.48 -1.90
CA ARG A 19 -3.70 5.40 -0.51
C ARG A 19 -4.88 5.17 0.43
N TYR A 20 -4.82 4.07 1.18
CA TYR A 20 -5.81 3.65 2.18
C TYR A 20 -7.24 3.43 1.64
N SER A 21 -7.50 3.53 0.35
CA SER A 21 -8.85 3.36 -0.19
C SER A 21 -8.89 2.52 -1.47
N ILE A 22 -9.97 1.76 -1.62
CA ILE A 22 -10.25 0.93 -2.78
C ILE A 22 -11.51 1.46 -3.45
N GLN A 23 -11.38 1.91 -4.69
CA GLN A 23 -12.53 2.28 -5.49
C GLN A 23 -13.22 1.03 -6.04
N ASP A 24 -14.53 0.97 -5.91
CA ASP A 24 -15.30 -0.12 -6.51
C ASP A 24 -15.10 -0.16 -8.02
N SER A 25 -14.74 -1.32 -8.52
CA SER A 25 -14.53 -1.51 -9.96
C SER A 25 -15.84 -1.73 -10.74
N GLY A 26 -16.90 -2.19 -10.08
CA GLY A 26 -18.10 -2.70 -10.74
C GLY A 26 -17.84 -3.94 -11.64
N MET A 27 -16.63 -4.51 -11.60
CA MET A 27 -16.23 -5.60 -12.47
C MET A 27 -16.21 -6.94 -11.73
N TYR A 28 -16.65 -7.98 -12.43
CA TYR A 28 -16.61 -9.35 -11.95
C TYR A 28 -15.91 -10.24 -12.97
N ILE A 29 -15.26 -11.30 -12.48
CA ILE A 29 -14.63 -12.33 -13.29
C ILE A 29 -15.10 -13.71 -12.79
N GLU A 30 -15.49 -14.57 -13.69
CA GLU A 30 -15.65 -15.97 -13.37
C GLU A 30 -14.26 -16.61 -13.30
N TYR A 31 -13.79 -16.87 -12.06
CA TYR A 31 -12.42 -17.31 -11.83
C TYR A 31 -12.31 -18.83 -11.91
N GLY A 32 -11.35 -19.31 -12.72
CA GLY A 32 -11.14 -20.73 -12.89
C GLY A 32 -9.98 -21.09 -13.80
N PRO A 33 -9.72 -22.40 -14.00
CA PRO A 33 -8.57 -22.91 -14.77
C PRO A 33 -8.61 -22.58 -16.27
N TRP A 34 -9.75 -22.11 -16.79
CA TRP A 34 -9.91 -21.66 -18.16
C TRP A 34 -9.30 -20.28 -18.46
N LEU A 35 -8.90 -19.55 -17.40
CA LEU A 35 -8.25 -18.27 -17.58
C LEU A 35 -6.81 -18.46 -18.06
N TRP A 36 -6.34 -17.51 -18.87
CA TRP A 36 -4.94 -17.47 -19.27
C TRP A 36 -4.04 -17.20 -18.06
N ASN A 37 -3.23 -18.19 -17.67
CA ASN A 37 -2.28 -18.12 -16.58
C ASN A 37 -2.88 -17.60 -15.24
N PRO A 38 -3.91 -18.27 -14.69
CA PRO A 38 -4.52 -17.85 -13.45
C PRO A 38 -3.53 -18.01 -12.29
N ARG A 39 -3.47 -17.02 -11.40
CA ARG A 39 -2.75 -17.15 -10.14
C ARG A 39 -3.51 -18.09 -9.21
N LYS A 40 -2.82 -18.66 -8.23
CA LYS A 40 -3.50 -19.50 -7.21
C LYS A 40 -4.55 -18.67 -6.47
N SER A 41 -5.77 -19.18 -6.34
CA SER A 41 -6.89 -18.48 -5.70
C SER A 41 -6.64 -18.14 -4.24
N GLU A 42 -5.84 -18.94 -3.54
CA GLU A 42 -5.51 -18.78 -2.13
C GLU A 42 -4.88 -17.42 -1.82
N ILE A 43 -4.15 -16.81 -2.77
CA ILE A 43 -3.57 -15.47 -2.58
C ILE A 43 -4.64 -14.37 -2.48
N PHE A 44 -5.85 -14.62 -2.98
CA PHE A 44 -6.96 -13.67 -2.92
C PHE A 44 -7.86 -13.92 -1.71
N GLU A 45 -7.95 -15.18 -1.26
CA GLU A 45 -8.90 -15.63 -0.23
C GLU A 45 -8.37 -15.48 1.22
N VAL A 46 -7.16 -14.93 1.40
CA VAL A 46 -6.65 -14.61 2.74
C VAL A 46 -7.56 -13.61 3.46
N SER A 47 -7.56 -13.66 4.79
CA SER A 47 -8.39 -12.77 5.63
C SER A 47 -8.05 -11.29 5.42
N GLU A 48 -6.78 -10.99 5.20
CA GLU A 48 -6.30 -9.64 4.96
C GLU A 48 -5.03 -9.64 4.11
N LYS A 49 -4.82 -8.55 3.36
CA LYS A 49 -3.63 -8.32 2.55
C LYS A 49 -3.50 -6.84 2.19
N ILE A 50 -2.32 -6.47 1.74
CA ILE A 50 -2.08 -5.15 1.16
C ILE A 50 -2.12 -5.29 -0.37
N LEU A 51 -2.88 -4.42 -1.01
CA LEU A 51 -2.90 -4.26 -2.45
C LEU A 51 -1.98 -3.11 -2.84
N VAL A 52 -0.94 -3.41 -3.61
CA VAL A 52 0.03 -2.42 -4.07
C VAL A 52 -0.12 -2.20 -5.57
N ARG A 53 -0.40 -0.97 -5.96
CA ARG A 53 -0.49 -0.58 -7.36
C ARG A 53 0.88 -0.67 -8.04
N GLN A 54 0.98 -1.38 -9.17
CA GLN A 54 2.24 -1.52 -9.89
C GLN A 54 2.70 -0.27 -10.63
N VAL A 55 1.75 0.54 -11.13
CA VAL A 55 2.08 1.76 -11.88
C VAL A 55 2.05 2.95 -10.94
N GLY A 56 3.20 3.57 -10.72
CA GLY A 56 3.36 4.72 -9.84
C GLY A 56 4.82 5.04 -9.61
N LYS A 57 5.12 6.26 -9.17
CA LYS A 57 6.48 6.71 -8.85
C LYS A 57 6.98 6.17 -7.51
N HIS A 58 6.09 5.72 -6.66
CA HIS A 58 6.31 5.14 -5.34
C HIS A 58 5.15 4.20 -5.01
N PRO A 59 5.23 3.38 -3.95
CA PRO A 59 4.13 2.54 -3.53
C PRO A 59 2.86 3.35 -3.26
N ILE A 60 1.74 2.86 -3.77
CA ILE A 60 0.39 3.33 -3.47
C ILE A 60 -0.38 2.09 -3.02
N CYS A 61 -0.78 2.08 -1.76
CA CYS A 61 -1.23 0.87 -1.10
C CYS A 61 -2.59 1.04 -0.43
N SER A 62 -3.38 -0.05 -0.46
CA SER A 62 -4.65 -0.16 0.26
C SER A 62 -4.74 -1.45 1.04
N TYR A 63 -5.56 -1.45 2.08
CA TYR A 63 -5.90 -2.62 2.88
C TYR A 63 -7.08 -3.37 2.25
N ASP A 64 -6.97 -4.68 2.11
CA ASP A 64 -8.04 -5.54 1.62
C ASP A 64 -8.37 -6.65 2.63
N ASN A 65 -9.55 -6.59 3.21
CA ASN A 65 -10.20 -7.64 3.99
C ASN A 65 -11.49 -8.15 3.33
N GLN A 66 -11.73 -7.76 2.08
CA GLN A 66 -12.92 -8.14 1.30
C GLN A 66 -12.62 -9.27 0.30
N ARG A 67 -11.37 -9.78 0.30
CA ARG A 67 -10.92 -10.87 -0.58
C ARG A 67 -11.10 -10.55 -2.06
N TYR A 68 -10.76 -9.31 -2.46
CA TYR A 68 -10.79 -8.94 -3.86
C TYR A 68 -9.79 -9.76 -4.68
N TYR A 69 -10.25 -10.17 -5.87
CA TYR A 69 -9.38 -10.70 -6.91
C TYR A 69 -8.72 -9.54 -7.66
N THR A 70 -7.49 -9.72 -8.11
CA THR A 70 -6.72 -8.63 -8.71
C THR A 70 -6.12 -9.03 -10.04
N LEU A 71 -6.12 -8.10 -11.00
CA LEU A 71 -5.40 -8.24 -12.25
C LEU A 71 -3.88 -8.06 -12.04
N ASN A 72 -3.12 -8.27 -13.11
CA ASN A 72 -1.66 -8.20 -13.12
C ASN A 72 -1.05 -6.80 -12.89
N THR A 73 -1.88 -5.79 -12.66
CA THR A 73 -1.48 -4.41 -12.33
C THR A 73 -1.45 -4.13 -10.83
N ILE A 74 -1.68 -5.16 -10.02
CA ILE A 74 -1.65 -5.08 -8.55
C ILE A 74 -0.79 -6.23 -8.00
N TYR A 75 0.09 -5.91 -7.04
CA TYR A 75 0.70 -6.91 -6.17
C TYR A 75 -0.18 -7.14 -4.95
N ASN A 76 -0.32 -8.41 -4.57
CA ASN A 76 -0.93 -8.82 -3.30
C ASN A 76 0.21 -9.11 -2.34
N VAL A 77 0.34 -8.31 -1.30
CA VAL A 77 1.33 -8.49 -0.24
C VAL A 77 0.63 -9.09 0.97
N ILE A 78 1.09 -10.27 1.36
CA ILE A 78 0.55 -11.04 2.48
C ILE A 78 1.63 -11.07 3.55
N ILE A 79 1.31 -10.57 4.74
CA ILE A 79 2.22 -10.59 5.88
C ILE A 79 2.11 -11.97 6.53
N THR A 80 3.21 -12.72 6.52
CA THR A 80 3.29 -14.08 7.08
C THR A 80 4.07 -14.14 8.38
N ASP A 81 4.84 -13.10 8.69
CA ASP A 81 5.59 -12.99 9.92
C ASP A 81 4.73 -12.33 11.01
N CYS A 82 4.41 -13.06 12.06
CA CYS A 82 3.53 -12.61 13.15
C CYS A 82 4.10 -11.44 13.99
N ARG A 83 5.36 -11.07 13.75
CA ARG A 83 5.95 -9.86 14.36
C ARG A 83 5.39 -8.57 13.78
N PHE A 84 4.80 -8.62 12.59
CA PHE A 84 4.29 -7.45 11.87
C PHE A 84 2.78 -7.55 11.69
N SER A 85 2.09 -6.44 11.91
CA SER A 85 0.71 -6.33 11.49
C SER A 85 0.60 -5.83 10.05
N THR A 86 -0.44 -6.24 9.37
CA THR A 86 -0.71 -5.83 7.98
C THR A 86 -0.90 -4.32 7.87
N LYS A 87 -1.58 -3.69 8.83
CA LYS A 87 -1.83 -2.25 8.84
C LYS A 87 -0.59 -1.43 9.18
N TYR A 88 0.27 -1.93 10.07
CA TYR A 88 1.57 -1.33 10.34
C TYR A 88 2.43 -1.27 9.05
N VAL A 89 2.54 -2.40 8.34
CA VAL A 89 3.30 -2.44 7.08
C VAL A 89 2.65 -1.53 6.02
N LEU A 90 1.33 -1.48 5.96
CA LEU A 90 0.59 -0.57 5.07
C LEU A 90 0.93 0.90 5.34
N ALA A 91 0.99 1.30 6.62
CA ALA A 91 1.36 2.65 7.03
C ALA A 91 2.76 3.02 6.54
N LEU A 92 3.74 2.14 6.77
CA LEU A 92 5.11 2.34 6.30
C LEU A 92 5.18 2.50 4.78
N LEU A 93 4.50 1.63 4.03
CA LEU A 93 4.51 1.68 2.55
C LEU A 93 3.86 2.96 2.01
N ASN A 94 2.91 3.54 2.72
CA ASN A 94 2.24 4.78 2.33
C ASN A 94 2.90 6.05 2.90
N SER A 95 3.90 5.95 3.77
CA SER A 95 4.53 7.09 4.43
C SER A 95 5.32 7.99 3.47
N LYS A 96 5.53 9.24 3.84
CA LYS A 96 6.34 10.20 3.10
C LYS A 96 7.78 9.73 2.92
N ILE A 97 8.39 9.21 3.99
CA ILE A 97 9.76 8.70 3.91
C ILE A 97 9.88 7.59 2.87
N MET A 98 8.89 6.71 2.77
CA MET A 98 8.90 5.65 1.76
C MET A 98 8.87 6.21 0.33
N GLN A 99 8.14 7.29 0.10
CA GLN A 99 8.12 7.96 -1.21
C GLN A 99 9.51 8.50 -1.59
N ILE A 100 10.24 9.04 -0.63
CA ILE A 100 11.58 9.58 -0.85
C ILE A 100 12.61 8.45 -1.02
N ILE A 101 12.61 7.48 -0.10
CA ILE A 101 13.48 6.31 -0.21
C ILE A 101 13.30 5.64 -1.58
N TRP A 102 12.05 5.49 -2.03
CA TRP A 102 11.75 4.89 -3.32
C TRP A 102 12.35 5.69 -4.48
N LYS A 103 12.19 7.00 -4.45
CA LYS A 103 12.72 7.90 -5.48
C LYS A 103 14.25 7.90 -5.52
N GLU A 104 14.92 7.85 -4.36
CA GLU A 104 16.38 7.89 -4.27
C GLU A 104 17.03 6.55 -4.60
N ILE A 105 16.44 5.42 -4.14
CA ILE A 105 16.98 4.08 -4.41
C ILE A 105 16.72 3.64 -5.86
N TYR A 106 15.60 4.08 -6.46
CA TYR A 106 15.19 3.66 -7.80
C TYR A 106 15.04 4.84 -8.76
N PRO A 107 16.12 5.60 -9.04
CA PRO A 107 16.09 6.80 -9.88
C PRO A 107 15.75 6.52 -11.36
N GLU A 108 15.77 5.26 -11.79
CA GLU A 108 15.45 4.85 -13.17
C GLU A 108 13.98 5.05 -13.55
N GLN A 109 13.15 5.48 -12.62
CA GLN A 109 11.72 5.74 -12.88
C GLN A 109 11.48 7.05 -13.67
N LYS A 110 12.35 7.35 -14.63
CA LYS A 110 12.18 8.45 -15.59
C LYS A 110 11.16 8.15 -16.69
N ASP A 111 10.62 6.92 -16.70
CA ASP A 111 9.60 6.50 -17.65
C ASP A 111 8.31 7.29 -17.47
N ILE A 112 7.58 7.48 -18.59
CA ILE A 112 6.25 8.13 -18.59
C ILE A 112 5.27 7.36 -17.69
N PHE A 113 5.45 6.03 -17.56
CA PHE A 113 4.67 5.14 -16.71
C PHE A 113 5.61 4.28 -15.84
N PRO A 114 6.18 4.83 -14.76
CA PRO A 114 7.07 4.08 -13.89
C PRO A 114 6.35 2.89 -13.26
N ARG A 115 7.04 1.75 -13.20
CA ARG A 115 6.50 0.52 -12.62
C ARG A 115 7.34 0.06 -11.44
N LEU A 116 6.66 -0.21 -10.34
CA LEU A 116 7.26 -0.91 -9.21
C LEU A 116 7.57 -2.35 -9.60
N LYS A 117 8.74 -2.83 -9.26
CA LYS A 117 9.13 -4.24 -9.42
C LYS A 117 8.92 -4.99 -8.11
N LYS A 118 8.55 -6.27 -8.19
CA LYS A 118 8.35 -7.12 -7.01
C LYS A 118 9.61 -7.17 -6.15
N GLU A 119 10.76 -7.31 -6.78
CA GLU A 119 12.08 -7.38 -6.15
C GLU A 119 12.34 -6.16 -5.27
N GLN A 120 11.95 -4.98 -5.74
CA GLN A 120 12.08 -3.73 -4.99
C GLN A 120 11.22 -3.71 -3.72
N LEU A 121 9.99 -4.25 -3.79
CA LEU A 121 9.10 -4.30 -2.63
C LEU A 121 9.61 -5.27 -1.54
N VAL A 122 10.21 -6.40 -1.92
CA VAL A 122 10.68 -7.39 -0.95
C VAL A 122 11.99 -7.00 -0.27
N GLU A 123 12.72 -6.02 -0.81
CA GLU A 123 13.96 -5.50 -0.25
C GLU A 123 13.74 -4.36 0.76
N ILE A 124 12.51 -3.86 0.90
CA ILE A 124 12.20 -2.79 1.84
C ILE A 124 12.46 -3.26 3.28
N PRO A 125 13.35 -2.60 4.02
CA PRO A 125 13.58 -2.93 5.42
C PRO A 125 12.37 -2.49 6.26
N ILE A 126 11.72 -3.45 6.92
CA ILE A 126 10.61 -3.18 7.84
C ILE A 126 11.15 -3.23 9.28
N PRO A 127 11.19 -2.11 10.01
CA PRO A 127 11.62 -2.09 11.40
C PRO A 127 10.71 -2.95 12.28
N ILE A 128 11.31 -3.61 13.29
CA ILE A 128 10.54 -4.40 14.24
C ILE A 128 10.12 -3.48 15.38
N LEU A 129 8.83 -3.28 15.53
CA LEU A 129 8.19 -2.61 16.65
C LEU A 129 7.52 -3.62 17.58
N ASP A 130 7.44 -3.29 18.86
CA ASP A 130 6.57 -4.03 19.77
C ASP A 130 5.08 -3.84 19.38
N LYS A 131 4.24 -4.70 19.92
CA LYS A 131 2.83 -4.72 19.56
C LYS A 131 2.06 -3.47 19.97
N GLU A 132 2.44 -2.84 21.08
CA GLU A 132 1.78 -1.63 21.58
C GLU A 132 1.95 -0.46 20.60
N HIS A 133 3.18 -0.25 20.12
CA HIS A 133 3.46 0.82 19.15
C HIS A 133 2.85 0.51 17.77
N GLN A 134 2.87 -0.76 17.33
CA GLN A 134 2.15 -1.15 16.11
C GLN A 134 0.64 -0.86 16.22
N GLN A 135 0.03 -1.18 17.37
CA GLN A 135 -1.40 -0.95 17.60
C GLN A 135 -1.78 0.53 17.48
N LYS A 136 -0.95 1.44 18.00
CA LYS A 136 -1.21 2.89 17.84
C LYS A 136 -1.26 3.30 16.37
N ILE A 137 -0.33 2.80 15.57
CA ILE A 137 -0.32 3.05 14.11
C ILE A 137 -1.55 2.42 13.44
N GLU A 138 -1.94 1.21 13.86
CA GLU A 138 -3.13 0.53 13.32
C GLU A 138 -4.42 1.32 13.57
N GLU A 139 -4.58 1.89 14.76
CA GLU A 139 -5.74 2.71 15.13
C GLU A 139 -5.86 3.97 14.24
N ILE A 140 -4.73 4.61 13.92
CA ILE A 140 -4.71 5.74 12.99
C ILE A 140 -5.06 5.28 11.57
N VAL A 141 -4.49 4.15 11.12
CA VAL A 141 -4.78 3.56 9.81
C VAL A 141 -6.27 3.22 9.70
N ASP A 142 -6.87 2.65 10.74
CA ASP A 142 -8.30 2.33 10.76
C ASP A 142 -9.15 3.60 10.63
N SER A 143 -8.79 4.66 11.34
CA SER A 143 -9.47 5.96 11.23
C SER A 143 -9.37 6.52 9.81
N ILE A 144 -8.21 6.45 9.17
CA ILE A 144 -8.03 6.89 7.78
C ILE A 144 -8.90 6.05 6.83
N ILE A 145 -8.90 4.73 6.98
CA ILE A 145 -9.69 3.82 6.15
C ILE A 145 -11.19 4.11 6.31
N GLU A 146 -11.67 4.33 7.53
CA GLU A 146 -13.07 4.65 7.81
C GLU A 146 -13.49 5.97 7.15
N ILE A 147 -12.69 7.03 7.30
CA ILE A 147 -12.92 8.33 6.66
C ILE A 147 -12.97 8.17 5.12
N LYS A 148 -11.99 7.47 4.55
CA LYS A 148 -11.88 7.26 3.09
C LYS A 148 -12.98 6.34 2.53
N ASN A 149 -13.52 5.43 3.34
CA ASN A 149 -14.67 4.61 2.94
C ASN A 149 -15.98 5.44 2.92
N SER A 150 -16.10 6.44 3.78
CA SER A 150 -17.24 7.35 3.82
C SER A 150 -17.18 8.40 2.70
N ASP A 151 -16.00 8.96 2.48
CA ASP A 151 -15.70 9.89 1.38
C ASP A 151 -14.24 9.67 0.91
N SER A 152 -14.09 9.12 -0.28
CA SER A 152 -12.75 8.82 -0.86
C SER A 152 -11.89 10.07 -1.11
N PHE A 153 -12.49 11.26 -1.13
CA PHE A 153 -11.82 12.56 -1.30
C PHE A 153 -11.60 13.29 0.03
N ALA A 154 -12.10 12.76 1.15
CA ALA A 154 -11.93 13.39 2.46
C ALA A 154 -10.45 13.68 2.76
N ASP A 155 -10.19 14.81 3.40
CA ASP A 155 -8.84 15.16 3.83
C ASP A 155 -8.45 14.36 5.09
N THR A 156 -7.37 13.62 4.99
CA THR A 156 -6.77 12.84 6.08
C THR A 156 -5.37 13.30 6.44
N SER A 157 -4.96 14.48 5.98
CA SER A 157 -3.59 14.99 6.11
C SER A 157 -3.09 15.05 7.55
N LEU A 158 -3.96 15.34 8.52
CA LEU A 158 -3.59 15.34 9.94
C LEU A 158 -3.19 13.95 10.43
N LEU A 159 -3.98 12.93 10.10
CA LEU A 159 -3.69 11.54 10.45
C LEU A 159 -2.48 11.00 9.66
N ASP A 160 -2.36 11.36 8.39
CA ASP A 160 -1.20 11.03 7.56
C ASP A 160 0.09 11.61 8.17
N ASN A 161 0.08 12.87 8.63
CA ASN A 161 1.23 13.49 9.29
C ASN A 161 1.54 12.84 10.64
N GLU A 162 0.54 12.40 11.40
CA GLU A 162 0.76 11.67 12.64
C GLU A 162 1.50 10.36 12.39
N ILE A 163 1.09 9.59 11.38
CA ILE A 163 1.81 8.39 10.92
C ILE A 163 3.23 8.74 10.49
N ASP A 164 3.41 9.79 9.68
CA ASP A 164 4.73 10.19 9.18
C ASP A 164 5.68 10.52 10.34
N ASN A 165 5.22 11.26 11.36
CA ASN A 165 6.02 11.57 12.56
C ASN A 165 6.43 10.29 13.31
N MET A 166 5.50 9.36 13.55
CA MET A 166 5.83 8.09 14.19
C MET A 166 6.84 7.29 13.38
N VAL A 167 6.73 7.32 12.06
CA VAL A 167 7.65 6.63 11.15
C VAL A 167 9.02 7.33 11.15
N TYR A 168 9.10 8.66 11.23
CA TYR A 168 10.37 9.38 11.36
C TYR A 168 11.13 9.00 12.63
N GLU A 169 10.43 8.96 13.75
CA GLU A 169 11.00 8.48 15.04
C GLU A 169 11.50 7.04 14.91
N LEU A 170 10.71 6.16 14.28
CA LEU A 170 11.04 4.76 14.09
C LEU A 170 12.33 4.55 13.27
N TYR A 171 12.56 5.38 12.26
CA TYR A 171 13.78 5.34 11.45
C TYR A 171 14.92 6.19 12.04
N GLY A 172 14.69 6.85 13.18
CA GLY A 172 15.68 7.67 13.89
C GLY A 172 16.10 8.91 13.10
N LEU A 173 15.17 9.51 12.36
CA LEU A 173 15.44 10.72 11.58
C LEU A 173 15.73 11.90 12.53
N THR A 174 16.75 12.67 12.17
CA THR A 174 17.03 13.96 12.81
C THR A 174 16.09 15.05 12.28
N GLU A 175 15.99 16.18 12.97
CA GLU A 175 15.22 17.35 12.45
C GLU A 175 15.71 17.80 11.08
N GLU A 176 16.99 17.63 10.78
CA GLU A 176 17.57 17.95 9.48
C GLU A 176 17.07 16.99 8.39
N ASP A 177 17.04 15.68 8.69
CA ASP A 177 16.49 14.65 7.79
C ASP A 177 15.00 14.90 7.53
N ILE A 178 14.22 15.22 8.57
CA ILE A 178 12.81 15.55 8.46
C ILE A 178 12.58 16.75 7.55
N SER A 179 13.38 17.83 7.71
CA SER A 179 13.31 19.02 6.84
C SER A 179 13.54 18.67 5.36
N VAL A 180 14.40 17.69 5.07
CA VAL A 180 14.62 17.18 3.70
C VAL A 180 13.40 16.40 3.22
N VAL A 181 12.85 15.53 4.07
CA VAL A 181 11.65 14.70 3.74
C VAL A 181 10.44 15.61 3.50
N GLU A 182 10.27 16.66 4.28
CA GLU A 182 9.17 17.61 4.13
C GLU A 182 9.36 18.58 2.93
N GLY A 183 10.53 18.59 2.33
CA GLY A 183 10.84 19.43 1.15
C GLY A 183 11.30 20.84 1.48
N ASP A 184 11.56 21.14 2.76
CA ASP A 184 12.03 22.45 3.22
C ASP A 184 13.50 22.69 2.85
N LYS A 185 14.28 21.62 2.71
CA LYS A 185 15.67 21.64 2.24
C LYS A 185 15.86 20.73 1.04
N LYS A 186 16.73 21.13 0.11
CA LYS A 186 17.13 20.26 -1.02
C LYS A 186 18.14 19.22 -0.54
N ILE A 187 18.00 17.97 -1.02
CA ILE A 187 19.03 16.94 -0.86
C ILE A 187 20.29 17.45 -1.55
N VAL A 188 21.33 17.71 -0.76
CA VAL A 188 22.65 18.03 -1.31
C VAL A 188 23.31 16.71 -1.67
N SER A 189 23.29 16.39 -2.98
CA SER A 189 24.07 15.25 -3.49
C SER A 189 25.55 15.51 -3.24
N VAL A 190 26.20 14.65 -2.47
CA VAL A 190 27.65 14.64 -2.27
C VAL A 190 28.29 13.87 -3.42
#